data_518e569811eb55fc65ef26198fd058ce
#
_entry.id   518e569811eb55fc65ef26198fd058ce
#
_cell.length_a   1.000
_cell.length_b   1.000
_cell.length_c   1.000
_cell.angle_alpha   90.00
_cell.angle_beta   90.00
_cell.angle_gamma   90.00
#
_symmetry.space_group_name_H-M   'P 1'
#
loop_
_entity.id
_entity.type
_entity.pdbx_description
1 polymer ?
#
loop_
_entity_poly.entity_id
_entity_poly.type
_entity_poly.pdbx_seq_one_letter_code
_entity_poly.pdbx_strand_id
1 'polypeptide(L)'
;MSTPESTPVQEIQAAADALVAAFAEGRLDDYFGSFAPDATFVFHSTPQRLASAAEYRALWQRWVAEDDFRILGCTSTGQLIQHLGSTGVFSHDVETRIATRAGEETVHERETIVFARAEDGSWPAVHEHLSARTTA
;
A
#
# COMPACT_ATOMS: atom_id res chain seq x y z
N MET A 1 -36.47 3.02 -5.53
CA MET A 1 -35.65 2.83 -4.34
C MET A 1 -34.23 3.29 -4.64
N SER A 2 -33.75 4.23 -3.88
CA SER A 2 -32.36 4.68 -4.03
C SER A 2 -31.41 3.69 -3.36
N THR A 3 -30.25 3.46 -3.97
CA THR A 3 -29.19 2.66 -3.37
C THR A 3 -28.63 3.44 -2.18
N PRO A 4 -28.42 2.81 -1.03
CA PRO A 4 -27.77 3.49 0.08
C PRO A 4 -26.38 4.00 -0.31
N GLU A 5 -26.08 5.22 0.05
CA GLU A 5 -24.74 5.77 -0.18
C GLU A 5 -23.72 5.06 0.71
N SER A 6 -22.53 4.83 0.17
CA SER A 6 -21.43 4.29 0.95
C SER A 6 -20.98 5.29 2.01
N THR A 7 -20.68 4.80 3.20
CA THR A 7 -20.07 5.63 4.24
C THR A 7 -18.60 5.88 3.89
N PRO A 8 -18.00 6.96 4.41
CA PRO A 8 -16.56 7.19 4.20
C PRO A 8 -15.70 6.00 4.65
N VAL A 9 -16.04 5.36 5.77
CA VAL A 9 -15.30 4.18 6.23
C VAL A 9 -15.38 3.05 5.21
N GLN A 10 -16.56 2.81 4.62
CA GLN A 10 -16.73 1.79 3.59
C GLN A 10 -15.92 2.13 2.34
N GLU A 11 -15.88 3.40 1.96
CA GLU A 11 -15.12 3.86 0.79
C GLU A 11 -13.61 3.70 1.00
N ILE A 12 -13.12 4.06 2.19
CA ILE A 12 -11.71 3.91 2.55
C ILE A 12 -11.34 2.41 2.59
N GLN A 13 -12.22 1.58 3.17
CA GLN A 13 -12.00 0.14 3.19
C GLN A 13 -11.89 -0.43 1.77
N ALA A 14 -12.76 0.01 0.87
CA ALA A 14 -12.72 -0.43 -0.53
C ALA A 14 -11.43 -0.01 -1.22
N ALA A 15 -10.97 1.23 -0.96
CA ALA A 15 -9.71 1.72 -1.53
C ALA A 15 -8.51 0.92 -0.98
N ALA A 16 -8.51 0.64 0.33
CA ALA A 16 -7.46 -0.15 0.95
C ALA A 16 -7.44 -1.59 0.41
N ASP A 17 -8.62 -2.22 0.30
CA ASP A 17 -8.74 -3.58 -0.24
C ASP A 17 -8.22 -3.66 -1.67
N ALA A 18 -8.58 -2.68 -2.50
CA ALA A 18 -8.14 -2.64 -3.90
C ALA A 18 -6.63 -2.47 -4.00
N LEU A 19 -6.05 -1.60 -3.17
CA LEU A 19 -4.60 -1.36 -3.16
C LEU A 19 -3.85 -2.62 -2.74
N VAL A 20 -4.27 -3.25 -1.65
CA VAL A 20 -3.64 -4.48 -1.13
C VAL A 20 -3.77 -5.62 -2.14
N ALA A 21 -4.94 -5.77 -2.77
CA ALA A 21 -5.14 -6.82 -3.77
C ALA A 21 -4.26 -6.61 -5.00
N ALA A 22 -4.15 -5.38 -5.49
CA ALA A 22 -3.30 -5.07 -6.63
C ALA A 22 -1.83 -5.40 -6.32
N PHE A 23 -1.38 -5.06 -5.12
CA PHE A 23 -0.03 -5.38 -4.66
C PHE A 23 0.18 -6.90 -4.60
N ALA A 24 -0.73 -7.61 -3.95
CA ALA A 24 -0.62 -9.06 -3.76
C ALA A 24 -0.62 -9.82 -5.09
N GLU A 25 -1.38 -9.33 -6.07
CA GLU A 25 -1.53 -9.98 -7.37
C GLU A 25 -0.51 -9.51 -8.42
N GLY A 26 0.36 -8.56 -8.05
CA GLY A 26 1.37 -8.04 -8.96
C GLY A 26 0.82 -7.16 -10.07
N ARG A 27 -0.37 -6.58 -9.88
CA ARG A 27 -0.98 -5.67 -10.86
C ARG A 27 -0.41 -4.27 -10.64
N LEU A 28 0.80 -4.04 -11.16
CA LEU A 28 1.59 -2.85 -10.82
C LEU A 28 0.96 -1.53 -11.28
N ASP A 29 0.32 -1.49 -12.44
CA ASP A 29 -0.33 -0.27 -12.90
C ASP A 29 -1.48 0.11 -11.96
N ASP A 30 -2.27 -0.87 -11.53
CA ASP A 30 -3.36 -0.63 -10.57
C ASP A 30 -2.81 -0.25 -9.20
N TYR A 31 -1.74 -0.92 -8.77
CA TYR A 31 -1.11 -0.63 -7.47
C TYR A 31 -0.58 0.82 -7.43
N PHE A 32 0.26 1.19 -8.39
CA PHE A 32 0.81 2.55 -8.42
C PHE A 32 -0.26 3.60 -8.74
N GLY A 33 -1.30 3.22 -9.48
CA GLY A 33 -2.44 4.09 -9.74
C GLY A 33 -3.32 4.36 -8.52
N SER A 34 -3.15 3.58 -7.44
CA SER A 34 -3.87 3.80 -6.18
C SER A 34 -3.30 4.97 -5.38
N PHE A 35 -2.14 5.47 -5.75
CA PHE A 35 -1.46 6.57 -5.04
C PHE A 35 -1.63 7.88 -5.78
N ALA A 36 -1.75 8.97 -5.02
CA ALA A 36 -1.63 10.31 -5.59
C ALA A 36 -0.21 10.49 -6.15
N PRO A 37 -0.02 11.28 -7.21
CA PRO A 37 1.32 11.46 -7.80
C PRO A 37 2.38 11.96 -6.81
N ASP A 38 1.98 12.80 -5.86
CA ASP A 38 2.86 13.38 -4.84
C ASP A 38 2.84 12.59 -3.51
N ALA A 39 2.36 11.35 -3.54
CA ALA A 39 2.39 10.50 -2.36
C ALA A 39 3.82 10.29 -1.87
N THR A 40 3.97 10.14 -0.55
CA THR A 40 5.28 9.91 0.07
C THR A 40 5.33 8.54 0.72
N PHE A 41 6.54 8.00 0.82
CA PHE A 41 6.74 6.63 1.31
C PHE A 41 7.94 6.58 2.26
N VAL A 42 7.76 5.89 3.39
CA VAL A 42 8.83 5.64 4.35
C VAL A 42 8.91 4.13 4.55
N PHE A 43 10.01 3.53 4.13
CA PHE A 43 10.25 2.09 4.23
C PHE A 43 11.48 1.84 5.09
N HIS A 44 11.38 0.90 6.03
CA HIS A 44 12.52 0.54 6.89
C HIS A 44 13.69 -0.06 6.10
N SER A 45 13.41 -0.58 4.90
CA SER A 45 14.41 -1.17 4.02
C SER A 45 15.08 -0.16 3.09
N THR A 46 14.64 1.10 3.11
CA THR A 46 15.12 2.14 2.20
C THR A 46 15.59 3.34 3.03
N PRO A 47 16.84 3.80 2.87
CA PRO A 47 17.40 4.81 3.78
C PRO A 47 16.77 6.19 3.66
N GLN A 48 16.12 6.51 2.54
CA GLN A 48 15.55 7.82 2.30
C GLN A 48 14.05 7.74 2.05
N ARG A 49 13.33 8.79 2.47
CA ARG A 49 11.92 8.92 2.14
C ARG A 49 11.76 9.13 0.63
N LEU A 50 10.81 8.43 0.03
CA LEU A 50 10.46 8.64 -1.37
C LEU A 50 9.40 9.74 -1.45
N ALA A 51 9.58 10.69 -2.34
CA ALA A 51 8.79 11.92 -2.40
C ALA A 51 7.69 11.90 -3.48
N SER A 52 7.54 10.81 -4.21
CA SER A 52 6.49 10.70 -5.23
C SER A 52 6.24 9.22 -5.57
N ALA A 53 5.06 8.96 -6.15
CA ALA A 53 4.74 7.64 -6.67
C ALA A 53 5.71 7.24 -7.78
N ALA A 54 6.14 8.20 -8.60
CA ALA A 54 7.11 7.93 -9.67
C ALA A 54 8.46 7.48 -9.13
N GLU A 55 8.94 8.11 -8.04
CA GLU A 55 10.19 7.68 -7.39
C GLU A 55 10.09 6.25 -6.87
N TYR A 56 8.96 5.90 -6.25
CA TYR A 56 8.73 4.55 -5.75
C TYR A 56 8.69 3.54 -6.91
N ARG A 57 7.97 3.87 -7.98
CA ARG A 57 7.88 2.98 -9.12
C ARG A 57 9.25 2.77 -9.78
N ALA A 58 10.07 3.82 -9.88
CA ALA A 58 11.43 3.71 -10.40
C ALA A 58 12.30 2.80 -9.52
N LEU A 59 12.17 2.92 -8.20
CA LEU A 59 12.88 2.04 -7.26
C LEU A 59 12.44 0.58 -7.44
N TRP A 60 11.13 0.33 -7.58
CA TRP A 60 10.59 -1.00 -7.81
C TRP A 60 11.17 -1.60 -9.10
N GLN A 61 11.22 -0.82 -10.18
CA GLN A 61 11.79 -1.27 -11.45
C GLN A 61 13.26 -1.66 -11.31
N ARG A 62 14.00 -0.94 -10.46
CA ARG A 62 15.39 -1.29 -10.15
C ARG A 62 15.48 -2.61 -9.39
N TRP A 63 14.60 -2.85 -8.44
CA TRP A 63 14.56 -4.14 -7.72
C TRP A 63 14.31 -5.30 -8.69
N VAL A 64 13.41 -5.11 -9.64
CA VAL A 64 13.11 -6.12 -10.66
C VAL A 64 14.35 -6.36 -11.55
N ALA A 65 14.97 -5.28 -12.04
CA ALA A 65 16.11 -5.39 -12.95
C ALA A 65 17.37 -5.94 -12.27
N GLU A 66 17.63 -5.52 -11.03
CA GLU A 66 18.87 -5.87 -10.33
C GLU A 66 18.76 -7.17 -9.52
N ASP A 67 17.56 -7.52 -9.05
CA ASP A 67 17.38 -8.63 -8.11
C ASP A 67 16.24 -9.58 -8.47
N ASP A 68 15.65 -9.41 -9.65
CA ASP A 68 14.53 -10.25 -10.11
C ASP A 68 13.36 -10.28 -9.09
N PHE A 69 13.09 -9.14 -8.49
CA PHE A 69 12.11 -8.99 -7.42
C PHE A 69 10.69 -9.29 -7.89
N ARG A 70 9.96 -10.12 -7.13
CA ARG A 70 8.56 -10.46 -7.41
C ARG A 70 7.78 -10.60 -6.11
N ILE A 71 6.52 -10.18 -6.13
CA ILE A 71 5.58 -10.45 -5.06
C ILE A 71 4.90 -11.79 -5.36
N LEU A 72 4.95 -12.71 -4.41
CA LEU A 72 4.31 -14.02 -4.54
C LEU A 72 2.95 -14.06 -3.86
N GLY A 73 2.74 -13.21 -2.86
CA GLY A 73 1.47 -13.13 -2.14
C GLY A 73 1.58 -12.17 -0.97
N CYS A 74 0.42 -11.78 -0.44
CA CYS A 74 0.36 -10.84 0.68
C CYS A 74 -0.88 -11.17 1.52
N THR A 75 -0.71 -11.23 2.83
CA THR A 75 -1.81 -11.45 3.78
C THR A 75 -1.90 -10.25 4.71
N SER A 76 -3.10 -9.67 4.81
CA SER A 76 -3.40 -8.51 5.65
C SER A 76 -4.24 -8.96 6.85
N THR A 77 -3.83 -8.57 8.05
CA THR A 77 -4.56 -8.88 9.28
C THR A 77 -4.55 -7.67 10.21
N GLY A 78 -5.41 -7.69 11.23
CA GLY A 78 -5.43 -6.65 12.25
C GLY A 78 -5.77 -5.27 11.70
N GLN A 79 -6.68 -5.19 10.74
CA GLN A 79 -7.01 -3.94 10.05
C GLN A 79 -7.78 -2.98 10.94
N LEU A 80 -7.40 -1.69 10.87
CA LEU A 80 -8.12 -0.62 11.51
C LEU A 80 -8.22 0.56 10.55
N ILE A 81 -9.42 1.12 10.43
CA ILE A 81 -9.66 2.33 9.64
C ILE A 81 -10.10 3.44 10.58
N GLN A 82 -9.44 4.60 10.47
CA GLN A 82 -9.83 5.81 11.16
C GLN A 82 -10.24 6.84 10.12
N HIS A 83 -11.45 7.36 10.25
CA HIS A 83 -11.98 8.38 9.34
C HIS A 83 -11.92 9.74 10.03
N LEU A 84 -11.20 10.69 9.43
CA LEU A 84 -10.94 12.02 9.98
C LEU A 84 -11.28 13.08 8.92
N GLY A 85 -12.56 13.37 8.73
CA GLY A 85 -12.98 14.34 7.72
C GLY A 85 -12.67 13.85 6.31
N SER A 86 -11.80 14.56 5.60
CA SER A 86 -11.37 14.17 4.25
C SER A 86 -10.14 13.28 4.24
N THR A 87 -9.77 12.75 5.41
CA THR A 87 -8.60 11.89 5.58
C THR A 87 -9.02 10.56 6.16
N GLY A 88 -8.43 9.48 5.63
CA GLY A 88 -8.57 8.14 6.19
C GLY A 88 -7.20 7.58 6.54
N VAL A 89 -7.10 6.92 7.69
CA VAL A 89 -5.89 6.23 8.10
C VAL A 89 -6.20 4.75 8.20
N PHE A 90 -5.47 3.96 7.44
CA PHE A 90 -5.59 2.50 7.43
C PHE A 90 -4.30 1.92 7.98
N SER A 91 -4.43 1.09 9.01
CA SER A 91 -3.28 0.38 9.54
C SER A 91 -3.57 -1.11 9.63
N HIS A 92 -2.55 -1.92 9.40
CA HIS A 92 -2.68 -3.37 9.46
C HIS A 92 -1.32 -4.02 9.64
N ASP A 93 -1.35 -5.29 10.00
CA ASP A 93 -0.18 -6.16 9.95
C ASP A 93 -0.18 -6.81 8.57
N VAL A 94 1.00 -6.89 7.94
CA VAL A 94 1.11 -7.43 6.60
C VAL A 94 2.23 -8.47 6.56
N GLU A 95 1.94 -9.58 5.91
CA GLU A 95 2.89 -10.66 5.70
C GLU A 95 3.00 -10.85 4.19
N THR A 96 4.18 -10.57 3.65
CA THR A 96 4.41 -10.59 2.21
C THR A 96 5.42 -11.67 1.86
N ARG A 97 5.03 -12.53 0.93
CA ARG A 97 5.96 -13.51 0.35
C ARG A 97 6.56 -12.90 -0.90
N ILE A 98 7.89 -12.84 -0.93
CA ILE A 98 8.63 -12.26 -2.05
C ILE A 98 9.64 -13.26 -2.60
N ALA A 99 10.05 -13.06 -3.83
CA ALA A 99 11.15 -13.79 -4.44
C ALA A 99 12.17 -12.79 -5.00
N THR A 100 13.44 -13.11 -4.83
CA THR A 100 14.57 -12.38 -5.39
C THR A 100 15.55 -13.40 -5.96
N ARG A 101 16.68 -12.95 -6.45
CA ARG A 101 17.74 -13.87 -6.90
C ARG A 101 18.27 -14.75 -5.78
N ALA A 102 18.13 -14.30 -4.53
CA ALA A 102 18.56 -15.06 -3.35
C ALA A 102 17.56 -16.16 -2.97
N GLY A 103 16.37 -16.17 -3.56
CA GLY A 103 15.33 -17.14 -3.26
C GLY A 103 14.07 -16.49 -2.72
N GLU A 104 13.21 -17.29 -2.07
CA GLU A 104 11.96 -16.81 -1.51
C GLU A 104 12.12 -16.49 -0.03
N GLU A 105 11.40 -15.45 0.44
CA GLU A 105 11.32 -15.16 1.87
C GLU A 105 9.96 -14.57 2.20
N THR A 106 9.61 -14.62 3.48
CA THR A 106 8.40 -14.00 4.02
C THR A 106 8.82 -12.81 4.87
N VAL A 107 8.25 -11.65 4.56
CA VAL A 107 8.54 -10.39 5.26
C VAL A 107 7.35 -10.04 6.13
N HIS A 108 7.60 -9.74 7.41
CA HIS A 108 6.57 -9.37 8.38
C HIS A 108 6.70 -7.89 8.69
N GLU A 109 5.62 -7.12 8.45
CA GLU A 109 5.66 -5.68 8.59
C GLU A 109 4.37 -5.15 9.19
N ARG A 110 4.44 -3.94 9.73
CA ARG A 110 3.27 -3.12 10.04
C ARG A 110 3.22 -2.00 9.03
N GLU A 111 2.03 -1.72 8.55
CA GLU A 111 1.84 -0.72 7.51
C GLU A 111 0.77 0.27 7.91
N THR A 112 1.05 1.55 7.67
CA THR A 112 0.06 2.61 7.77
C THR A 112 -0.04 3.28 6.41
N ILE A 113 -1.26 3.38 5.89
CA ILE A 113 -1.54 4.07 4.63
C ILE A 113 -2.53 5.18 4.95
N VAL A 114 -2.18 6.40 4.52
CA VAL A 114 -3.06 7.57 4.64
C VAL A 114 -3.73 7.82 3.30
N PHE A 115 -5.05 7.92 3.32
CA PHE A 115 -5.87 8.23 2.15
C PHE A 115 -6.43 9.63 2.31
N ALA A 116 -6.50 10.41 1.23
CA ALA A 116 -7.11 11.73 1.23
C ALA A 116 -8.19 11.76 0.15
N ARG A 117 -9.37 12.29 0.51
CA ARG A 117 -10.49 12.36 -0.41
C ARG A 117 -10.21 13.39 -1.50
N ALA A 118 -10.29 12.98 -2.77
CA ALA A 118 -10.12 13.85 -3.91
C ALA A 118 -11.45 14.52 -4.28
N GLU A 119 -11.38 15.53 -5.15
CA GLU A 119 -12.57 16.28 -5.58
C GLU A 119 -13.62 15.42 -6.25
N ASP A 120 -13.19 14.35 -6.94
CA ASP A 120 -14.10 13.41 -7.60
C ASP A 120 -14.73 12.39 -6.63
N GLY A 121 -14.41 12.50 -5.34
CA GLY A 121 -14.91 11.61 -4.30
C GLY A 121 -14.10 10.33 -4.10
N SER A 122 -13.05 10.10 -4.88
CA SER A 122 -12.16 8.95 -4.69
C SER A 122 -11.21 9.18 -3.52
N TRP A 123 -10.58 8.09 -3.08
CA TRP A 123 -9.66 8.12 -1.94
C TRP A 123 -8.28 7.60 -2.35
N PRO A 124 -7.47 8.42 -3.07
CA PRO A 124 -6.10 8.01 -3.36
C PRO A 124 -5.27 7.97 -2.09
N ALA A 125 -4.30 7.06 -2.05
CA ALA A 125 -3.33 7.01 -0.97
C ALA A 125 -2.31 8.13 -1.15
N VAL A 126 -1.98 8.82 -0.07
CA VAL A 126 -1.04 9.95 -0.07
C VAL A 126 0.21 9.69 0.73
N HIS A 127 0.22 8.64 1.55
CA HIS A 127 1.38 8.28 2.34
C HIS A 127 1.32 6.80 2.72
N GLU A 128 2.48 6.16 2.72
CA GLU A 128 2.63 4.78 3.17
C GLU A 128 3.88 4.68 4.05
N HIS A 129 3.73 4.05 5.21
CA HIS A 129 4.84 3.82 6.14
C HIS A 129 4.87 2.34 6.51
N LEU A 130 6.02 1.72 6.31
CA LEU A 130 6.26 0.33 6.68
C LEU A 130 7.33 0.26 7.76
N SER A 131 7.05 -0.53 8.78
CA SER A 131 8.05 -0.87 9.80
C SER A 131 8.13 -2.39 9.94
N ALA A 132 9.29 -2.89 10.34
CA ALA A 132 9.46 -4.30 10.57
C ALA A 132 8.65 -4.73 11.79
N ARG A 133 8.00 -5.91 11.70
CA ARG A 133 7.23 -6.47 12.81
C ARG A 133 7.98 -7.68 13.38
N THR A 134 8.15 -7.68 14.69
CA THR A 134 8.74 -8.82 15.38
C THR A 134 7.72 -9.96 15.39
N THR A 135 8.17 -11.14 14.95
CA THR A 135 7.39 -12.37 15.05
C THR A 135 7.93 -13.18 16.21
N ALA A 136 7.25 -13.08 17.33
CA ALA A 136 7.64 -13.85 18.52
C ALA A 136 6.85 -15.13 18.61
#